data_b0fd349dcf4424d29acedb4d6f8ebfa1
#
_entry.id   b0fd349dcf4424d29acedb4d6f8ebfa1
#
_cell.length_a   1.000
_cell.length_b   1.000
_cell.length_c   1.000
_cell.angle_alpha   90.00
_cell.angle_beta   90.00
_cell.angle_gamma   90.00
#
_symmetry.space_group_name_H-M   'P 1'
#
loop_
_entity.id
_entity.type
_entity.pdbx_description
1 polymer ?
#
loop_
_entity_poly.entity_id
_entity_poly.type
_entity_poly.pdbx_seq_one_letter_code
_entity_poly.pdbx_strand_id
1 'polypeptide(L)'
;LQSYPKGTPKADDLLLGTKTPLANTNDLPITQNFSVSDVASFANSYSLGYTVYTALITQAGTAAPTAKILQNTTGAVLTWGRTSAGVFTLTSNAAIFTADKTIVFANPGNDDGATGDPSIIWARTSPTVLTITASAGVNSVLTDGAFEVRIYA
;
A
#
# COMPACT_ATOMS: atom_id res chain seq x y z
N LEU A 1 -36.10 17.86 -25.91
CA LEU A 1 -35.13 17.56 -24.87
C LEU A 1 -33.75 17.50 -25.53
N GLN A 2 -32.93 18.55 -25.35
CA GLN A 2 -31.53 18.53 -25.76
C GLN A 2 -30.77 17.55 -24.87
N SER A 3 -30.20 16.50 -25.43
CA SER A 3 -29.28 15.65 -24.69
C SER A 3 -27.94 16.37 -24.59
N TYR A 4 -27.49 16.60 -23.35
CA TYR A 4 -26.14 17.11 -23.13
C TYR A 4 -25.11 16.10 -23.66
N PRO A 5 -24.08 16.55 -24.39
CA PRO A 5 -23.02 15.66 -24.86
C PRO A 5 -22.33 15.01 -23.66
N LYS A 6 -22.19 13.69 -23.69
CA LYS A 6 -21.41 12.95 -22.68
C LYS A 6 -19.93 13.16 -22.99
N GLY A 7 -19.25 13.94 -22.15
CA GLY A 7 -17.79 14.10 -22.19
C GLY A 7 -17.12 13.26 -21.09
N THR A 8 -15.85 12.93 -21.29
CA THR A 8 -15.01 12.38 -20.22
C THR A 8 -14.56 13.55 -19.33
N PRO A 9 -14.86 13.53 -18.01
CA PRO A 9 -14.41 14.60 -17.09
C PRO A 9 -12.90 14.74 -17.09
N LYS A 10 -12.42 15.98 -17.06
CA LYS A 10 -11.00 16.33 -16.88
C LYS A 10 -10.78 16.91 -15.49
N ALA A 11 -9.50 16.94 -15.05
CA ALA A 11 -9.15 17.38 -13.70
C ALA A 11 -9.53 18.84 -13.39
N ASP A 12 -9.60 19.69 -14.41
CA ASP A 12 -9.95 21.11 -14.38
C ASP A 12 -11.43 21.41 -14.63
N ASP A 13 -12.24 20.39 -14.97
CA ASP A 13 -13.68 20.56 -15.08
C ASP A 13 -14.29 20.94 -13.72
N LEU A 14 -15.30 21.79 -13.75
CA LEU A 14 -15.98 22.28 -12.53
C LEU A 14 -17.30 21.54 -12.32
N LEU A 15 -17.50 21.11 -11.09
CA LEU A 15 -18.74 20.53 -10.60
C LEU A 15 -19.47 21.57 -9.72
N LEU A 16 -20.77 21.73 -9.93
CA LEU A 16 -21.60 22.58 -9.08
C LEU A 16 -22.09 21.79 -7.88
N GLY A 17 -21.82 22.28 -6.69
CA GLY A 17 -22.25 21.66 -5.44
C GLY A 17 -22.68 22.68 -4.39
N THR A 18 -23.28 22.21 -3.32
CA THR A 18 -23.65 23.06 -2.17
C THR A 18 -22.73 22.75 -0.99
N LYS A 19 -22.02 23.78 -0.51
CA LYS A 19 -21.26 23.69 0.74
C LYS A 19 -22.20 23.93 1.91
N THR A 20 -22.35 22.96 2.79
CA THR A 20 -23.06 23.09 4.05
C THR A 20 -22.15 23.78 5.07
N PRO A 21 -22.64 24.76 5.83
CA PRO A 21 -21.86 25.35 6.94
C PRO A 21 -21.47 24.29 7.98
N LEU A 22 -20.39 24.53 8.70
CA LEU A 22 -20.05 23.72 9.87
C LEU A 22 -21.15 23.87 10.94
N ALA A 23 -21.41 22.81 11.68
CA ALA A 23 -22.32 22.84 12.81
C ALA A 23 -21.93 23.98 13.77
N ASN A 24 -22.90 24.81 14.17
CA ASN A 24 -22.76 26.01 15.01
C ASN A 24 -22.32 27.32 14.30
N THR A 25 -22.39 27.42 12.99
CA THR A 25 -22.30 28.71 12.30
C THR A 25 -23.67 29.13 11.80
N ASN A 26 -23.96 30.44 11.85
CA ASN A 26 -25.19 31.01 11.26
C ASN A 26 -25.07 31.22 9.75
N ASP A 27 -24.07 30.61 9.13
CA ASP A 27 -23.82 30.74 7.71
C ASP A 27 -24.88 29.96 6.91
N LEU A 28 -25.38 30.56 5.87
CA LEU A 28 -26.29 29.88 4.94
C LEU A 28 -25.52 28.96 4.01
N PRO A 29 -26.14 27.84 3.55
CA PRO A 29 -25.57 27.02 2.50
C PRO A 29 -25.27 27.87 1.26
N ILE A 30 -24.06 27.77 0.74
CA ILE A 30 -23.63 28.49 -0.48
C ILE A 30 -23.41 27.50 -1.62
N THR A 31 -23.80 27.91 -2.81
CA THR A 31 -23.46 27.16 -4.02
C THR A 31 -22.00 27.47 -4.37
N GLN A 32 -21.20 26.44 -4.58
CA GLN A 32 -19.78 26.54 -4.88
C GLN A 32 -19.40 25.60 -6.01
N ASN A 33 -18.46 26.03 -6.84
CA ASN A 33 -17.83 25.18 -7.82
C ASN A 33 -16.68 24.39 -7.17
N PHE A 34 -16.60 23.11 -7.47
CA PHE A 34 -15.50 22.23 -7.09
C PHE A 34 -14.85 21.69 -8.36
N SER A 35 -13.53 21.65 -8.43
CA SER A 35 -12.87 20.97 -9.51
C SER A 35 -13.03 19.44 -9.37
N VAL A 36 -12.96 18.72 -10.48
CA VAL A 36 -12.96 17.25 -10.45
C VAL A 36 -11.77 16.72 -9.62
N SER A 37 -10.64 17.43 -9.66
CA SER A 37 -9.47 17.09 -8.85
C SER A 37 -9.72 17.25 -7.35
N ASP A 38 -10.49 18.26 -6.91
CA ASP A 38 -10.83 18.44 -5.50
C ASP A 38 -11.72 17.32 -5.00
N VAL A 39 -12.73 16.94 -5.81
CA VAL A 39 -13.63 15.82 -5.48
C VAL A 39 -12.86 14.49 -5.45
N ALA A 40 -11.96 14.25 -6.40
CA ALA A 40 -11.13 13.06 -6.41
C ALA A 40 -10.18 13.01 -5.18
N SER A 41 -9.59 14.15 -4.82
CA SER A 41 -8.73 14.26 -3.62
C SER A 41 -9.51 14.01 -2.34
N PHE A 42 -10.72 14.56 -2.24
CA PHE A 42 -11.62 14.30 -1.13
C PHE A 42 -12.00 12.82 -1.05
N ALA A 43 -12.40 12.21 -2.16
CA ALA A 43 -12.71 10.78 -2.22
C ALA A 43 -11.52 9.91 -1.82
N ASN A 44 -10.30 10.26 -2.26
CA ASN A 44 -9.08 9.57 -1.88
C ASN A 44 -8.74 9.75 -0.38
N SER A 45 -9.04 10.90 0.21
CA SER A 45 -8.78 11.13 1.65
C SER A 45 -9.68 10.29 2.57
N TYR A 46 -10.85 9.88 2.10
CA TYR A 46 -11.74 8.94 2.79
C TYR A 46 -11.41 7.47 2.52
N SER A 47 -10.39 7.22 1.70
CA SER A 47 -10.01 5.89 1.25
C SER A 47 -9.27 5.14 2.35
N LEU A 48 -9.85 4.02 2.76
CA LEU A 48 -9.28 2.87 3.46
C LEU A 48 -8.75 3.06 4.90
N GLY A 49 -8.48 4.24 5.42
CA GLY A 49 -7.92 4.44 6.77
C GLY A 49 -6.51 3.86 6.97
N TYR A 50 -5.85 3.42 5.90
CA TYR A 50 -4.46 2.93 5.90
C TYR A 50 -3.77 3.25 4.57
N THR A 51 -2.45 3.33 4.62
CA THR A 51 -1.60 3.31 3.43
C THR A 51 -1.16 1.88 3.14
N VAL A 52 -0.91 1.56 1.88
CA VAL A 52 -0.61 0.19 1.45
C VAL A 52 0.61 0.13 0.53
N TYR A 53 1.40 -0.93 0.69
CA TYR A 53 2.39 -1.40 -0.27
C TYR A 53 2.04 -2.84 -0.65
N THR A 54 1.81 -3.09 -1.94
CA THR A 54 1.51 -4.42 -2.48
C THR A 54 2.48 -4.74 -3.59
N ALA A 55 3.09 -5.92 -3.54
CA ALA A 55 4.07 -6.35 -4.54
C ALA A 55 4.04 -7.87 -4.76
N LEU A 56 4.39 -8.28 -5.98
CA LEU A 56 4.81 -9.65 -6.28
C LEU A 56 6.32 -9.73 -6.11
N ILE A 57 6.77 -10.77 -5.41
CA ILE A 57 8.18 -10.93 -5.03
C ILE A 57 8.78 -12.10 -5.81
N THR A 58 9.97 -11.90 -6.31
CA THR A 58 10.78 -12.96 -6.93
C THR A 58 12.12 -13.05 -6.21
N GLN A 59 12.50 -14.26 -5.82
CA GLN A 59 13.78 -14.56 -5.16
C GLN A 59 14.60 -15.51 -6.02
N ALA A 60 15.86 -15.19 -6.24
CA ALA A 60 16.80 -16.03 -6.96
C ALA A 60 18.07 -16.28 -6.13
N GLY A 61 18.33 -17.52 -5.79
CA GLY A 61 19.55 -17.95 -5.11
C GLY A 61 19.82 -17.17 -3.82
N THR A 62 20.99 -16.49 -3.75
CA THR A 62 21.41 -15.71 -2.58
C THR A 62 21.28 -14.19 -2.77
N ALA A 63 20.71 -13.75 -3.87
CA ALA A 63 20.48 -12.33 -4.13
C ALA A 63 19.38 -11.76 -3.21
N ALA A 64 19.30 -10.43 -3.12
CA ALA A 64 18.14 -9.78 -2.52
C ALA A 64 16.89 -10.06 -3.37
N PRO A 65 15.69 -10.19 -2.75
CA PRO A 65 14.45 -10.30 -3.51
C PRO A 65 14.23 -9.10 -4.42
N THR A 66 13.63 -9.33 -5.58
CA THR A 66 13.13 -8.29 -6.46
C THR A 66 11.62 -8.19 -6.32
N ALA A 67 11.08 -6.98 -6.44
CA ALA A 67 9.66 -6.72 -6.28
C ALA A 67 9.06 -6.08 -7.52
N LYS A 68 7.99 -6.64 -8.04
CA LYS A 68 7.09 -5.97 -8.97
C LYS A 68 6.01 -5.26 -8.14
N ILE A 69 6.18 -3.97 -7.94
CA ILE A 69 5.23 -3.17 -7.15
C ILE A 69 3.92 -3.05 -7.92
N LEU A 70 2.82 -3.46 -7.30
CA LEU A 70 1.47 -3.33 -7.83
C LEU A 70 0.80 -2.06 -7.32
N GLN A 71 1.06 -1.71 -6.05
CA GLN A 71 0.54 -0.50 -5.42
C GLN A 71 1.51 -0.01 -4.34
N ASN A 72 1.70 1.30 -4.25
CA ASN A 72 2.40 1.93 -3.14
C ASN A 72 1.79 3.31 -2.86
N THR A 73 1.01 3.40 -1.79
CA THR A 73 0.40 4.65 -1.32
C THR A 73 1.06 5.17 -0.03
N THR A 74 2.17 4.55 0.39
CA THR A 74 2.86 4.92 1.64
C THR A 74 3.62 6.25 1.54
N GLY A 75 3.87 6.76 0.33
CA GLY A 75 4.70 7.93 0.09
C GLY A 75 6.20 7.68 0.26
N ALA A 76 6.61 6.46 0.61
CA ALA A 76 8.00 6.09 0.83
C ALA A 76 8.52 5.13 -0.25
N VAL A 77 9.83 5.09 -0.41
CA VAL A 77 10.52 4.08 -1.23
C VAL A 77 10.86 2.88 -0.35
N LEU A 78 10.41 1.70 -0.79
CA LEU A 78 10.68 0.44 -0.10
C LEU A 78 11.65 -0.42 -0.91
N THR A 79 12.65 -0.95 -0.23
CA THR A 79 13.72 -1.75 -0.82
C THR A 79 13.82 -3.09 -0.11
N TRP A 80 13.85 -4.16 -0.89
CA TRP A 80 14.07 -5.51 -0.39
C TRP A 80 15.56 -5.79 -0.19
N GLY A 81 15.87 -6.47 0.90
CA GLY A 81 17.20 -6.97 1.22
C GLY A 81 17.16 -8.42 1.66
N ARG A 82 18.33 -9.07 1.67
CA ARG A 82 18.53 -10.40 2.21
C ARG A 82 19.65 -10.37 3.24
N THR A 83 19.39 -10.88 4.43
CA THR A 83 20.37 -10.94 5.51
C THR A 83 21.06 -12.30 5.57
N SER A 84 20.28 -13.37 5.45
CA SER A 84 20.79 -14.76 5.43
C SER A 84 19.78 -15.66 4.69
N ALA A 85 20.04 -16.97 4.65
CA ALA A 85 19.10 -17.92 4.09
C ALA A 85 17.75 -17.83 4.80
N GLY A 86 16.69 -17.61 4.03
CA GLY A 86 15.33 -17.47 4.54
C GLY A 86 15.05 -16.22 5.38
N VAL A 87 16.00 -15.27 5.49
CA VAL A 87 15.81 -14.02 6.24
C VAL A 87 15.96 -12.82 5.33
N PHE A 88 14.89 -12.07 5.20
CA PHE A 88 14.77 -10.91 4.31
C PHE A 88 14.38 -9.66 5.08
N THR A 89 14.63 -8.52 4.49
CA THR A 89 14.23 -7.21 5.03
C THR A 89 13.47 -6.43 3.99
N LEU A 90 12.43 -5.72 4.43
CA LEU A 90 11.82 -4.64 3.67
C LEU A 90 12.16 -3.34 4.37
N THR A 91 13.00 -2.53 3.74
CA THR A 91 13.51 -1.27 4.30
C THR A 91 12.84 -0.10 3.61
N SER A 92 12.32 0.83 4.40
CA SER A 92 11.75 2.10 3.95
C SER A 92 12.75 3.23 4.14
N ASN A 93 12.76 4.18 3.20
CA ASN A 93 13.54 5.42 3.32
C ASN A 93 12.94 6.44 4.32
N ALA A 94 11.76 6.16 4.87
CA ALA A 94 11.08 6.98 5.87
C ALA A 94 10.52 6.11 7.00
N ALA A 95 10.31 6.69 8.18
CA ALA A 95 9.79 6.00 9.37
C ALA A 95 8.27 5.78 9.26
N ILE A 96 7.85 4.84 8.42
CA ILE A 96 6.44 4.57 8.12
C ILE A 96 5.86 3.40 8.91
N PHE A 97 6.67 2.43 9.32
CA PHE A 97 6.17 1.26 10.05
C PHE A 97 5.89 1.63 11.51
N THR A 98 4.61 1.85 11.83
CA THR A 98 4.16 2.21 13.17
C THR A 98 3.88 0.96 14.00
N ALA A 99 4.31 0.94 15.27
CA ALA A 99 3.96 -0.14 16.19
C ALA A 99 2.43 -0.23 16.36
N ASP A 100 1.91 -1.45 16.45
CA ASP A 100 0.49 -1.77 16.64
C ASP A 100 -0.46 -1.27 15.52
N LYS A 101 0.10 -0.68 14.47
CA LYS A 101 -0.64 -0.16 13.32
C LYS A 101 -0.15 -0.72 11.98
N THR A 102 0.88 -1.56 11.98
CA THR A 102 1.42 -2.19 10.78
C THR A 102 0.97 -3.65 10.72
N ILE A 103 0.34 -4.04 9.62
CA ILE A 103 -0.07 -5.42 9.35
C ILE A 103 0.60 -5.88 8.06
N VAL A 104 1.10 -7.12 8.05
CA VAL A 104 1.71 -7.74 6.88
C VAL A 104 0.91 -8.98 6.49
N PHE A 105 0.56 -9.06 5.22
CA PHE A 105 0.05 -10.25 4.57
C PHE A 105 1.14 -10.76 3.63
N ALA A 106 1.63 -11.95 3.89
CA ALA A 106 2.64 -12.58 3.07
C ALA A 106 2.13 -13.96 2.67
N ASN A 107 2.06 -14.19 1.37
CA ASN A 107 1.71 -15.50 0.83
C ASN A 107 2.96 -16.09 0.21
N PRO A 108 3.41 -17.28 0.67
CA PRO A 108 4.48 -18.02 0.03
C PRO A 108 4.14 -18.24 -1.45
N GLY A 109 5.14 -18.13 -2.30
CA GLY A 109 4.98 -18.43 -3.70
C GLY A 109 5.23 -19.90 -3.99
N ASN A 110 6.26 -20.16 -4.79
CA ASN A 110 6.62 -21.51 -5.19
C ASN A 110 7.35 -22.27 -4.06
N ASP A 111 6.86 -23.46 -3.76
CA ASP A 111 7.55 -24.44 -2.92
C ASP A 111 8.35 -25.41 -3.83
N ASP A 112 9.56 -25.02 -4.21
CA ASP A 112 10.41 -25.83 -5.09
C ASP A 112 11.17 -26.93 -4.33
N GLY A 113 10.49 -27.65 -3.45
CA GLY A 113 11.01 -28.85 -2.79
C GLY A 113 11.41 -28.67 -1.34
N ALA A 114 10.92 -27.64 -0.66
CA ALA A 114 10.98 -27.61 0.80
C ALA A 114 10.10 -28.74 1.37
N THR A 115 10.68 -29.63 2.14
CA THR A 115 9.92 -30.66 2.87
C THR A 115 9.20 -30.00 4.04
N GLY A 116 7.94 -29.68 3.88
CA GLY A 116 7.09 -29.06 4.90
C GLY A 116 6.33 -27.84 4.36
N ASP A 117 5.27 -27.47 5.03
CA ASP A 117 4.51 -26.24 4.70
C ASP A 117 5.38 -25.01 4.90
N PRO A 118 5.72 -24.24 3.84
CA PRO A 118 6.50 -23.03 3.99
C PRO A 118 5.65 -21.99 4.73
N SER A 119 6.10 -21.55 5.88
CA SER A 119 5.49 -20.44 6.61
C SER A 119 6.36 -19.21 6.54
N ILE A 120 5.71 -18.05 6.47
CA ILE A 120 6.38 -16.74 6.54
C ILE A 120 5.99 -16.09 7.85
N ILE A 121 6.98 -15.71 8.62
CA ILE A 121 6.83 -14.91 9.85
C ILE A 121 7.41 -13.53 9.56
N TRP A 122 6.78 -12.49 10.09
CA TRP A 122 7.30 -11.15 10.00
C TRP A 122 7.42 -10.49 11.37
N ALA A 123 8.33 -9.55 11.47
CA ALA A 123 8.49 -8.71 12.64
C ALA A 123 8.80 -7.27 12.25
N ARG A 124 8.24 -6.31 12.96
CA ARG A 124 8.66 -4.92 12.86
C ARG A 124 9.95 -4.75 13.69
N THR A 125 11.07 -4.65 12.99
CA THR A 125 12.39 -4.48 13.64
C THR A 125 12.64 -3.02 14.02
N SER A 126 12.16 -2.07 13.21
CA SER A 126 12.28 -0.64 13.48
C SER A 126 11.17 0.14 12.75
N PRO A 127 11.02 1.46 12.96
CA PRO A 127 10.12 2.28 12.17
C PRO A 127 10.39 2.27 10.65
N THR A 128 11.58 1.83 10.24
CA THR A 128 12.00 1.78 8.83
C THR A 128 12.24 0.37 8.32
N VAL A 129 12.15 -0.68 9.17
CA VAL A 129 12.52 -2.04 8.77
C VAL A 129 11.50 -3.06 9.25
N LEU A 130 11.01 -3.86 8.30
CA LEU A 130 10.34 -5.14 8.58
C LEU A 130 11.30 -6.27 8.27
N THR A 131 11.39 -7.26 9.15
CA THR A 131 12.10 -8.52 8.92
C THR A 131 11.10 -9.60 8.57
N ILE A 132 11.37 -10.32 7.51
CA ILE A 132 10.55 -11.42 7.00
C ILE A 132 11.41 -12.69 7.09
N THR A 133 10.91 -13.70 7.80
CA THR A 133 11.61 -14.96 7.99
C THR A 133 10.79 -16.09 7.41
N ALA A 134 11.38 -16.82 6.47
CA ALA A 134 10.83 -18.04 5.95
C ALA A 134 11.20 -19.23 6.85
N SER A 135 10.25 -20.09 7.14
CA SER A 135 10.51 -21.36 7.85
C SER A 135 11.52 -22.20 7.07
N ALA A 136 12.25 -23.07 7.77
CA ALA A 136 13.28 -23.93 7.22
C ALA A 136 14.48 -23.23 6.55
N GLY A 137 14.61 -21.90 6.64
CA GLY A 137 15.76 -21.19 6.08
C GLY A 137 15.85 -21.23 4.55
N VAL A 138 14.72 -21.38 3.86
CA VAL A 138 14.68 -21.53 2.40
C VAL A 138 14.46 -20.19 1.73
N ASN A 139 15.28 -19.88 0.72
CA ASN A 139 15.15 -18.62 -0.03
C ASN A 139 13.97 -18.63 -1.02
N SER A 140 13.69 -19.77 -1.63
CA SER A 140 12.69 -19.91 -2.69
C SER A 140 11.25 -19.62 -2.26
N VAL A 141 10.96 -19.61 -0.97
CA VAL A 141 9.64 -19.31 -0.40
C VAL A 141 9.05 -17.97 -0.91
N LEU A 142 9.90 -17.00 -1.24
CA LEU A 142 9.46 -15.72 -1.80
C LEU A 142 9.37 -15.72 -3.35
N THR A 143 9.74 -16.80 -4.03
CA THR A 143 9.60 -16.90 -5.49
C THR A 143 8.12 -16.93 -5.84
N ASP A 144 7.68 -16.01 -6.70
CA ASP A 144 6.26 -15.82 -7.07
C ASP A 144 5.32 -15.54 -5.88
N GLY A 145 5.90 -15.11 -4.76
CA GLY A 145 5.15 -14.74 -3.56
C GLY A 145 4.40 -13.43 -3.70
N ALA A 146 3.29 -13.29 -2.99
CA ALA A 146 2.55 -12.05 -2.85
C ALA A 146 2.80 -11.45 -1.46
N PHE A 147 3.02 -10.13 -1.42
CA PHE A 147 3.31 -9.42 -0.19
C PHE A 147 2.54 -8.11 -0.12
N GLU A 148 1.85 -7.88 0.99
CA GLU A 148 1.14 -6.64 1.24
C GLU A 148 1.44 -6.15 2.65
N VAL A 149 1.71 -4.85 2.77
CA VAL A 149 1.82 -4.15 4.06
C VAL A 149 0.74 -3.09 4.11
N ARG A 150 -0.04 -3.08 5.19
CA ARG A 150 -0.99 -2.01 5.52
C ARG A 150 -0.52 -1.27 6.75
N ILE A 151 -0.54 0.05 6.68
CA ILE A 151 -0.11 0.94 7.77
C ILE A 151 -1.28 1.87 8.10
N TYR A 152 -1.89 1.63 9.25
CA TYR A 152 -3.06 2.38 9.71
C TYR A 152 -2.65 3.73 10.30
N ALA A 153 -3.55 4.73 10.19
CA ALA A 153 -3.33 6.07 10.71
C ALA A 153 -3.38 6.17 12.25
#